data_d08710fceea65cb6aaee04afd08ebcc8
#
_entry.id   d08710fceea65cb6aaee04afd08ebcc8
#
_cell.length_a   1.000
_cell.length_b   1.000
_cell.length_c   1.000
_cell.angle_alpha   90.00
_cell.angle_beta   90.00
_cell.angle_gamma   90.00
#
_symmetry.space_group_name_H-M   'P 1'
#
loop_
_entity.id
_entity.type
_entity.pdbx_description
1 polymer ?
#
loop_
_entity_poly.entity_id
_entity_poly.type
_entity_poly.pdbx_seq_one_letter_code
_entity_poly.pdbx_strand_id
1 'polypeptide(L)'
;MTQSFIQNRKKWLIGLSIIVAFFSLAGYRYSKSHAQDDVLTIGISPPYAELLQSVADEVKKQGIQVKLVEFSDWHAPNVAVQNGDIDANFFQQSVFLSNAIRETNYDLHAFATGAGSHVGLYSKKYKSLDSLPTQARVVIPNDPVNSARALILLHRAGLIQLKDLNNELSTVQDIVSNPKQLQFIEVEGPHTAHAFNDADLIFGFPHYLKMAKVTDPHHAFFLTR
;
A
#
# COMPACT_ATOMS: atom_id res chain seq x y z
N MET A 1 11.93 -14.73 67.81
CA MET A 1 12.72 -14.77 66.54
C MET A 1 12.06 -15.64 65.44
N THR A 2 11.09 -16.47 65.68
CA THR A 2 10.54 -17.45 64.72
C THR A 2 9.48 -16.89 63.75
N GLN A 3 8.67 -15.90 64.12
CA GLN A 3 7.59 -15.41 63.26
C GLN A 3 8.06 -14.56 62.04
N SER A 4 9.10 -13.77 62.20
CA SER A 4 9.67 -12.93 61.09
C SER A 4 10.32 -13.79 60.02
N PHE A 5 10.92 -14.91 60.40
CA PHE A 5 11.58 -15.83 59.45
C PHE A 5 10.55 -16.56 58.57
N ILE A 6 9.43 -16.94 59.13
CA ILE A 6 8.33 -17.61 58.41
C ILE A 6 7.63 -16.64 57.47
N GLN A 7 7.48 -15.38 57.86
CA GLN A 7 6.85 -14.33 57.04
C GLN A 7 7.70 -13.94 55.85
N ASN A 8 9.02 -13.90 55.99
CA ASN A 8 9.97 -13.67 54.90
C ASN A 8 9.99 -14.85 53.91
N ARG A 9 9.98 -16.08 54.37
CA ARG A 9 9.91 -17.27 53.48
C ARG A 9 8.63 -17.30 52.64
N LYS A 10 7.46 -16.92 53.20
CA LYS A 10 6.24 -16.79 52.43
C LYS A 10 6.31 -15.71 51.33
N LYS A 11 6.92 -14.56 51.62
CA LYS A 11 7.12 -13.50 50.61
C LYS A 11 8.05 -13.95 49.48
N TRP A 12 9.10 -14.69 49.80
CA TRP A 12 10.02 -15.27 48.82
C TRP A 12 9.38 -16.34 47.96
N LEU A 13 8.51 -17.20 48.53
CA LEU A 13 7.79 -18.22 47.77
C LEU A 13 6.73 -17.58 46.86
N ILE A 14 6.06 -16.50 47.26
CA ILE A 14 5.12 -15.76 46.43
C ILE A 14 5.88 -15.05 45.29
N GLY A 15 7.01 -14.41 45.57
CA GLY A 15 7.85 -13.80 44.52
C GLY A 15 8.33 -14.83 43.49
N LEU A 16 8.79 -16.01 43.96
CA LEU A 16 9.25 -17.08 43.07
C LEU A 16 8.11 -17.62 42.18
N SER A 17 6.91 -17.80 42.73
CA SER A 17 5.75 -18.27 41.96
C SER A 17 5.28 -17.26 40.92
N ILE A 18 5.36 -15.96 41.17
CA ILE A 18 5.06 -14.90 40.20
C ILE A 18 6.08 -14.90 39.05
N ILE A 19 7.36 -15.06 39.36
CA ILE A 19 8.44 -15.15 38.36
C ILE A 19 8.25 -16.40 37.47
N VAL A 20 7.98 -17.56 38.07
CA VAL A 20 7.71 -18.79 37.31
C VAL A 20 6.46 -18.66 36.43
N ALA A 21 5.38 -18.05 36.95
CA ALA A 21 4.17 -17.81 36.17
C ALA A 21 4.44 -16.85 35.00
N PHE A 22 5.25 -15.80 35.21
CA PHE A 22 5.62 -14.85 34.14
C PHE A 22 6.45 -15.54 33.06
N PHE A 23 7.48 -16.31 33.41
CA PHE A 23 8.28 -17.05 32.44
C PHE A 23 7.49 -18.15 31.74
N SER A 24 6.53 -18.81 32.42
CA SER A 24 5.65 -19.79 31.82
C SER A 24 4.68 -19.13 30.81
N LEU A 25 4.15 -17.96 31.14
CA LEU A 25 3.27 -17.19 30.23
C LEU A 25 4.04 -16.62 29.04
N ALA A 26 5.26 -16.12 29.28
CA ALA A 26 6.15 -15.64 28.23
C ALA A 26 6.59 -16.80 27.32
N GLY A 27 6.99 -17.95 27.90
CA GLY A 27 7.31 -19.15 27.15
C GLY A 27 6.11 -19.72 26.38
N TYR A 28 4.91 -19.70 26.95
CA TYR A 28 3.68 -20.08 26.25
C TYR A 28 3.36 -19.15 25.09
N ARG A 29 3.49 -17.83 25.28
CA ARG A 29 3.29 -16.85 24.21
C ARG A 29 4.35 -16.99 23.13
N TYR A 30 5.62 -17.18 23.50
CA TYR A 30 6.72 -17.44 22.56
C TYR A 30 6.49 -18.74 21.79
N SER A 31 6.13 -19.83 22.46
CA SER A 31 5.82 -21.11 21.83
C SER A 31 4.58 -21.03 20.92
N LYS A 32 3.52 -20.31 21.34
CA LYS A 32 2.34 -20.11 20.52
C LYS A 32 2.61 -19.22 19.30
N SER A 33 3.47 -18.23 19.43
CA SER A 33 3.95 -17.38 18.33
C SER A 33 4.77 -18.16 17.30
N HIS A 34 5.49 -19.23 17.74
CA HIS A 34 6.35 -20.04 16.87
C HIS A 34 5.74 -21.40 16.50
N ALA A 35 4.64 -21.79 17.14
CA ALA A 35 3.93 -23.05 16.85
C ALA A 35 2.70 -22.84 15.95
N GLN A 36 2.46 -21.61 15.52
CA GLN A 36 1.37 -21.32 14.61
C GLN A 36 1.90 -21.37 13.20
N ASP A 37 1.85 -22.59 12.69
CA ASP A 37 1.82 -22.97 11.30
C ASP A 37 2.95 -22.43 10.39
N ASP A 38 3.59 -23.34 9.67
CA ASP A 38 4.39 -23.10 8.45
C ASP A 38 3.55 -22.42 7.33
N VAL A 39 2.64 -21.50 7.68
CA VAL A 39 1.77 -20.76 6.77
C VAL A 39 2.31 -19.36 6.58
N LEU A 40 2.88 -19.10 5.43
CA LEU A 40 3.34 -17.77 5.04
C LEU A 40 2.14 -16.83 4.81
N THR A 41 2.04 -15.76 5.59
CA THR A 41 0.97 -14.76 5.48
C THR A 41 1.43 -13.57 4.64
N ILE A 42 0.77 -13.32 3.50
CA ILE A 42 1.14 -12.26 2.55
C ILE A 42 0.02 -11.25 2.41
N GLY A 43 0.32 -9.98 2.73
CA GLY A 43 -0.57 -8.85 2.50
C GLY A 43 -0.58 -8.44 1.03
N ILE A 44 -1.77 -8.23 0.47
CA ILE A 44 -1.97 -7.90 -0.94
C ILE A 44 -2.99 -6.80 -1.13
N SER A 45 -2.92 -6.09 -2.26
CA SER A 45 -4.02 -5.26 -2.74
C SER A 45 -5.02 -6.10 -3.54
N PRO A 46 -6.34 -5.82 -3.45
CA PRO A 46 -7.40 -6.62 -4.07
C PRO A 46 -7.21 -6.96 -5.55
N PRO A 47 -6.71 -6.07 -6.42
CA PRO A 47 -6.50 -6.39 -7.83
C PRO A 47 -5.51 -7.51 -8.10
N TYR A 48 -4.66 -7.86 -7.14
CA TYR A 48 -3.68 -8.95 -7.26
C TYR A 48 -4.15 -10.27 -6.66
N ALA A 49 -5.34 -10.31 -6.04
CA ALA A 49 -5.84 -11.48 -5.31
C ALA A 49 -5.90 -12.74 -6.18
N GLU A 50 -6.51 -12.66 -7.36
CA GLU A 50 -6.63 -13.80 -8.28
C GLU A 50 -5.25 -14.32 -8.73
N LEU A 51 -4.33 -13.41 -9.10
CA LEU A 51 -2.98 -13.78 -9.52
C LEU A 51 -2.23 -14.47 -8.39
N LEU A 52 -2.23 -13.88 -7.21
CA LEU A 52 -1.47 -14.42 -6.07
C LEU A 52 -2.11 -15.66 -5.48
N GLN A 53 -3.44 -15.82 -5.59
CA GLN A 53 -4.10 -17.08 -5.25
C GLN A 53 -3.63 -18.21 -6.15
N SER A 54 -3.51 -17.95 -7.45
CA SER A 54 -2.97 -18.95 -8.40
C SER A 54 -1.54 -19.35 -8.05
N VAL A 55 -0.71 -18.41 -7.62
CA VAL A 55 0.66 -18.69 -7.13
C VAL A 55 0.62 -19.49 -5.84
N ALA A 56 -0.22 -19.11 -4.88
CA ALA A 56 -0.39 -19.81 -3.60
C ALA A 56 -0.81 -21.27 -3.80
N ASP A 57 -1.72 -21.53 -4.75
CA ASP A 57 -2.18 -22.88 -5.10
C ASP A 57 -1.06 -23.71 -5.74
N GLU A 58 -0.17 -23.08 -6.50
CA GLU A 58 0.96 -23.79 -7.12
C GLU A 58 2.05 -24.14 -6.09
N VAL A 59 2.43 -23.21 -5.23
CA VAL A 59 3.45 -23.48 -4.20
C VAL A 59 2.95 -24.43 -3.11
N LYS A 60 1.63 -24.53 -2.91
CA LYS A 60 1.01 -25.54 -2.04
C LYS A 60 1.31 -26.95 -2.46
N LYS A 61 1.42 -27.23 -3.78
CA LYS A 61 1.83 -28.54 -4.30
C LYS A 61 3.26 -28.92 -3.92
N GLN A 62 4.07 -27.93 -3.55
CA GLN A 62 5.45 -28.10 -3.05
C GLN A 62 5.53 -28.12 -1.52
N GLY A 63 4.38 -28.14 -0.82
CA GLY A 63 4.30 -28.18 0.62
C GLY A 63 4.34 -26.82 1.32
N ILE A 64 4.38 -25.71 0.56
CA ILE A 64 4.38 -24.34 1.11
C ILE A 64 2.92 -23.87 1.21
N GLN A 65 2.49 -23.54 2.42
CA GLN A 65 1.17 -22.96 2.64
C GLN A 65 1.25 -21.42 2.66
N VAL A 66 0.39 -20.78 1.88
CA VAL A 66 0.30 -19.31 1.81
C VAL A 66 -1.12 -18.88 2.15
N LYS A 67 -1.23 -17.89 3.02
CA LYS A 67 -2.47 -17.19 3.36
C LYS A 67 -2.38 -15.76 2.82
N LEU A 68 -3.33 -15.38 1.97
CA LEU A 68 -3.43 -14.01 1.48
C LEU A 68 -4.32 -13.18 2.39
N VAL A 69 -3.89 -11.96 2.69
CA VAL A 69 -4.64 -10.95 3.46
C VAL A 69 -4.82 -9.72 2.59
N GLU A 70 -6.05 -9.40 2.24
CA GLU A 70 -6.36 -8.24 1.40
C GLU A 70 -6.45 -6.96 2.25
N PHE A 71 -5.80 -5.90 1.75
CA PHE A 71 -5.84 -4.55 2.33
C PHE A 71 -6.47 -3.58 1.34
N SER A 72 -7.45 -2.82 1.80
CA SER A 72 -8.16 -1.83 0.96
C SER A 72 -7.41 -0.51 0.77
N ASP A 73 -6.39 -0.26 1.60
CA ASP A 73 -5.51 0.92 1.55
C ASP A 73 -4.05 0.53 1.30
N TRP A 74 -3.18 1.53 1.08
CA TRP A 74 -1.76 1.29 0.79
C TRP A 74 -0.80 1.57 1.96
N HIS A 75 -1.32 1.93 3.14
CA HIS A 75 -0.51 2.15 4.35
C HIS A 75 -0.46 0.91 5.23
N ALA A 76 -1.62 0.30 5.48
CA ALA A 76 -1.77 -0.83 6.39
C ALA A 76 -0.87 -2.04 6.06
N PRO A 77 -0.59 -2.41 4.79
CA PRO A 77 0.29 -3.55 4.50
C PRO A 77 1.71 -3.39 5.06
N ASN A 78 2.29 -2.19 5.03
CA ASN A 78 3.62 -1.94 5.58
C ASN A 78 3.60 -1.94 7.10
N VAL A 79 2.57 -1.38 7.72
CA VAL A 79 2.36 -1.42 9.17
C VAL A 79 2.25 -2.87 9.65
N ALA A 80 1.48 -3.70 8.95
CA ALA A 80 1.27 -5.10 9.30
C ALA A 80 2.56 -5.92 9.24
N VAL A 81 3.42 -5.71 8.22
CA VAL A 81 4.75 -6.36 8.17
C VAL A 81 5.64 -5.85 9.29
N GLN A 82 5.70 -4.53 9.50
CA GLN A 82 6.51 -3.94 10.58
C GLN A 82 6.15 -4.47 11.97
N ASN A 83 4.87 -4.73 12.20
CA ASN A 83 4.38 -5.27 13.48
C ASN A 83 4.52 -6.79 13.59
N GLY A 84 4.85 -7.50 12.51
CA GLY A 84 4.86 -8.95 12.46
C GLY A 84 3.46 -9.59 12.42
N ASP A 85 2.43 -8.83 12.02
CA ASP A 85 1.06 -9.33 11.84
C ASP A 85 0.93 -10.17 10.56
N ILE A 86 1.79 -9.90 9.57
CA ILE A 86 1.98 -10.66 8.34
C ILE A 86 3.48 -10.77 8.03
N ASP A 87 3.88 -11.79 7.26
CA ASP A 87 5.28 -12.08 6.96
C ASP A 87 5.85 -11.20 5.84
N ALA A 88 5.03 -10.89 4.86
CA ALA A 88 5.41 -10.07 3.71
C ALA A 88 4.20 -9.34 3.11
N ASN A 89 4.45 -8.39 2.21
CA ASN A 89 3.41 -7.81 1.38
C ASN A 89 3.80 -7.76 -0.11
N PHE A 90 2.79 -7.74 -0.97
CA PHE A 90 2.92 -7.60 -2.41
C PHE A 90 1.90 -6.58 -2.92
N PHE A 91 2.32 -5.32 -3.09
CA PHE A 91 1.45 -4.27 -3.62
C PHE A 91 2.20 -3.06 -4.15
N GLN A 92 3.39 -2.76 -3.65
CA GLN A 92 4.06 -1.46 -3.80
C GLN A 92 5.23 -1.49 -4.78
N GLN A 93 5.57 -0.34 -5.27
CA GLN A 93 6.79 -0.08 -6.05
C GLN A 93 7.94 0.36 -5.13
N SER A 94 9.18 0.25 -5.64
CA SER A 94 10.39 0.57 -4.85
C SER A 94 10.40 1.99 -4.29
N VAL A 95 9.97 2.98 -5.09
CA VAL A 95 9.91 4.39 -4.66
C VAL A 95 8.91 4.57 -3.50
N PHE A 96 7.76 3.89 -3.55
CA PHE A 96 6.77 3.93 -2.48
C PHE A 96 7.33 3.32 -1.18
N LEU A 97 7.98 2.16 -1.26
CA LEU A 97 8.64 1.53 -0.11
C LEU A 97 9.73 2.44 0.47
N SER A 98 10.60 2.99 -0.39
CA SER A 98 11.68 3.90 0.06
C SER A 98 11.14 5.15 0.75
N ASN A 99 10.03 5.72 0.23
CA ASN A 99 9.35 6.84 0.88
C ASN A 99 8.77 6.42 2.23
N ALA A 100 8.07 5.29 2.30
CA ALA A 100 7.51 4.78 3.56
C ALA A 100 8.60 4.59 4.63
N ILE A 101 9.72 3.94 4.29
CA ILE A 101 10.86 3.74 5.21
C ILE A 101 11.42 5.09 5.68
N ARG A 102 11.60 6.06 4.78
CA ARG A 102 12.14 7.37 5.14
C ARG A 102 11.22 8.13 6.11
N GLU A 103 9.91 8.08 5.91
CA GLU A 103 8.93 8.82 6.72
C GLU A 103 8.65 8.16 8.08
N THR A 104 8.79 6.84 8.18
CA THR A 104 8.36 6.06 9.35
C THR A 104 9.51 5.40 10.11
N ASN A 105 10.70 5.31 9.51
CA ASN A 105 11.83 4.49 9.99
C ASN A 105 11.49 3.00 10.15
N TYR A 106 10.58 2.46 9.34
CA TYR A 106 10.28 1.02 9.34
C TYR A 106 11.48 0.21 8.87
N ASP A 107 11.69 -0.95 9.50
CA ASP A 107 12.73 -1.93 9.12
C ASP A 107 12.17 -2.90 8.07
N LEU A 108 11.91 -2.37 6.88
CA LEU A 108 11.34 -3.12 5.76
C LEU A 108 12.34 -3.22 4.60
N HIS A 109 12.39 -4.39 3.97
CA HIS A 109 13.28 -4.65 2.85
C HIS A 109 12.55 -5.29 1.67
N ALA A 110 12.83 -4.82 0.45
CA ALA A 110 12.39 -5.52 -0.75
C ALA A 110 13.31 -6.74 -0.98
N PHE A 111 12.72 -7.93 -1.08
CA PHE A 111 13.48 -9.17 -1.34
C PHE A 111 13.25 -9.72 -2.76
N ALA A 112 12.21 -9.25 -3.46
CA ALA A 112 11.92 -9.63 -4.83
C ALA A 112 11.21 -8.50 -5.59
N THR A 113 11.33 -8.53 -6.92
CA THR A 113 10.58 -7.65 -7.81
C THR A 113 9.41 -8.40 -8.41
N GLY A 114 8.22 -7.78 -8.36
CA GLY A 114 7.01 -8.29 -9.02
C GLY A 114 6.81 -7.66 -10.41
N ALA A 115 5.65 -7.91 -11.00
CA ALA A 115 5.26 -7.30 -12.25
C ALA A 115 4.99 -5.80 -12.06
N GLY A 116 5.54 -4.97 -12.96
CA GLY A 116 5.26 -3.54 -13.01
C GLY A 116 3.81 -3.27 -13.44
N SER A 117 3.25 -2.16 -12.96
CA SER A 117 1.94 -1.68 -13.39
C SER A 117 2.07 -0.39 -14.17
N HIS A 118 1.44 -0.34 -15.34
CA HIS A 118 1.22 0.91 -16.05
C HIS A 118 0.24 1.78 -15.28
N VAL A 119 0.26 3.08 -15.56
CA VAL A 119 -0.76 4.04 -15.13
C VAL A 119 -1.17 4.89 -16.31
N GLY A 120 -2.37 5.44 -16.28
CA GLY A 120 -2.89 6.22 -17.39
C GLY A 120 -3.82 7.34 -16.96
N LEU A 121 -4.12 8.20 -17.94
CA LEU A 121 -5.12 9.24 -17.83
C LEU A 121 -6.41 8.78 -18.53
N TYR A 122 -7.53 8.85 -17.82
CA TYR A 122 -8.81 8.34 -18.29
C TYR A 122 -9.92 9.38 -18.09
N SER A 123 -10.85 9.40 -19.01
CA SER A 123 -12.09 10.18 -18.88
C SER A 123 -13.27 9.43 -19.48
N LYS A 124 -14.41 9.55 -18.84
CA LYS A 124 -15.70 9.10 -19.37
C LYS A 124 -16.36 10.17 -20.24
N LYS A 125 -16.16 11.44 -19.88
CA LYS A 125 -16.88 12.58 -20.43
C LYS A 125 -16.28 13.10 -21.74
N TYR A 126 -14.96 13.02 -21.86
CA TYR A 126 -14.22 13.60 -22.97
C TYR A 126 -13.53 12.51 -23.80
N LYS A 127 -13.29 12.79 -25.08
CA LYS A 127 -12.68 11.83 -26.01
C LYS A 127 -11.22 12.13 -26.33
N SER A 128 -10.71 13.26 -25.87
CA SER A 128 -9.29 13.66 -26.01
C SER A 128 -8.91 14.61 -24.89
N LEU A 129 -7.63 14.71 -24.59
CA LEU A 129 -7.10 15.66 -23.61
C LEU A 129 -7.33 17.11 -24.03
N ASP A 130 -7.33 17.40 -25.35
CA ASP A 130 -7.58 18.75 -25.87
C ASP A 130 -9.02 19.22 -25.60
N SER A 131 -9.97 18.28 -25.56
CA SER A 131 -11.39 18.59 -25.34
C SER A 131 -11.73 18.86 -23.86
N LEU A 132 -10.77 18.71 -22.93
CA LEU A 132 -10.98 19.06 -21.52
C LEU A 132 -11.27 20.56 -21.38
N PRO A 133 -12.30 20.97 -20.63
CA PRO A 133 -12.62 22.39 -20.42
C PRO A 133 -11.60 23.05 -19.49
N THR A 134 -11.64 24.38 -19.48
CA THR A 134 -11.00 25.16 -18.41
C THR A 134 -11.64 24.77 -17.08
N GLN A 135 -10.82 24.69 -16.01
CA GLN A 135 -11.20 24.27 -14.68
C GLN A 135 -11.70 22.81 -14.60
N ALA A 136 -11.28 21.95 -15.55
CA ALA A 136 -11.58 20.53 -15.47
C ALA A 136 -11.08 19.93 -14.14
N ARG A 137 -11.92 19.08 -13.53
CA ARG A 137 -11.63 18.39 -12.28
C ARG A 137 -10.81 17.14 -12.56
N VAL A 138 -9.58 17.11 -12.04
CA VAL A 138 -8.62 16.03 -12.22
C VAL A 138 -8.41 15.31 -10.89
N VAL A 139 -8.77 14.02 -10.83
CA VAL A 139 -8.57 13.21 -9.63
C VAL A 139 -7.23 12.50 -9.70
N ILE A 140 -6.44 12.67 -8.65
CA ILE A 140 -5.10 12.08 -8.46
C ILE A 140 -5.00 11.40 -7.09
N PRO A 141 -4.03 10.48 -6.89
CA PRO A 141 -3.76 9.91 -5.56
C PRO A 141 -3.28 10.97 -4.56
N ASN A 142 -3.58 10.75 -3.27
CA ASN A 142 -3.16 11.63 -2.18
C ASN A 142 -1.83 11.23 -1.54
N ASP A 143 -1.28 10.05 -1.85
CA ASP A 143 0.05 9.68 -1.39
C ASP A 143 1.14 10.41 -2.21
N PRO A 144 2.26 10.83 -1.56
CA PRO A 144 3.26 11.66 -2.20
C PRO A 144 3.85 11.07 -3.48
N VAL A 145 4.06 9.76 -3.52
CA VAL A 145 4.70 9.07 -4.65
C VAL A 145 3.79 8.98 -5.86
N ASN A 146 2.53 8.55 -5.66
CA ASN A 146 1.60 8.41 -6.78
C ASN A 146 0.97 9.75 -7.19
N SER A 147 0.87 10.73 -6.26
CA SER A 147 0.55 12.12 -6.61
C SER A 147 1.61 12.70 -7.57
N ALA A 148 2.88 12.61 -7.22
CA ALA A 148 3.97 13.04 -8.09
C ALA A 148 3.95 12.32 -9.45
N ARG A 149 3.69 11.02 -9.44
CA ARG A 149 3.58 10.21 -10.66
C ARG A 149 2.42 10.66 -11.55
N ALA A 150 1.28 11.04 -10.96
CA ALA A 150 0.16 11.62 -11.69
C ALA A 150 0.52 12.97 -12.31
N LEU A 151 1.17 13.85 -11.56
CA LEU A 151 1.62 15.17 -12.04
C LEU A 151 2.65 15.05 -13.16
N ILE A 152 3.62 14.15 -13.04
CA ILE A 152 4.59 13.86 -14.10
C ILE A 152 3.88 13.36 -15.38
N LEU A 153 2.86 12.51 -15.22
CA LEU A 153 2.07 12.02 -16.37
C LEU A 153 1.30 13.15 -17.05
N LEU A 154 0.66 14.02 -16.27
CA LEU A 154 -0.04 15.21 -16.77
C LEU A 154 0.91 16.19 -17.48
N HIS A 155 2.14 16.36 -16.97
CA HIS A 155 3.17 17.15 -17.65
C HIS A 155 3.54 16.54 -19.01
N ARG A 156 3.83 15.22 -19.04
CA ARG A 156 4.16 14.50 -20.28
C ARG A 156 3.03 14.52 -21.30
N ALA A 157 1.78 14.60 -20.83
CA ALA A 157 0.59 14.75 -21.65
C ALA A 157 0.36 16.19 -22.13
N GLY A 158 1.20 17.16 -21.73
CA GLY A 158 1.10 18.56 -22.13
C GLY A 158 0.02 19.36 -21.43
N LEU A 159 -0.61 18.82 -20.37
CA LEU A 159 -1.71 19.48 -19.65
C LEU A 159 -1.22 20.49 -18.62
N ILE A 160 -0.07 20.26 -18.02
CA ILE A 160 0.60 21.15 -17.05
C ILE A 160 2.10 21.19 -17.31
N GLN A 161 2.80 22.08 -16.61
CA GLN A 161 4.25 22.10 -16.59
C GLN A 161 4.76 22.07 -15.14
N LEU A 162 5.60 21.09 -14.82
CA LEU A 162 6.28 20.98 -13.52
C LEU A 162 7.63 21.66 -13.57
N LYS A 163 8.06 22.15 -12.41
CA LYS A 163 9.37 22.78 -12.22
C LYS A 163 10.53 21.79 -12.46
N ASP A 164 10.39 20.55 -12.01
CA ASP A 164 11.38 19.49 -12.16
C ASP A 164 10.68 18.14 -12.38
N LEU A 165 11.00 17.50 -13.50
CA LEU A 165 10.45 16.18 -13.86
C LEU A 165 11.16 15.00 -13.18
N ASN A 166 12.33 15.24 -12.59
CA ASN A 166 13.09 14.21 -11.88
C ASN A 166 12.72 14.14 -10.40
N ASN A 167 11.89 15.08 -9.92
CA ASN A 167 11.40 15.03 -8.54
C ASN A 167 10.23 14.04 -8.42
N GLU A 168 10.53 12.82 -7.96
CA GLU A 168 9.54 11.74 -7.73
C GLU A 168 8.58 12.02 -6.56
N LEU A 169 8.68 13.19 -5.93
CA LEU A 169 7.80 13.67 -4.85
C LEU A 169 7.23 15.07 -5.16
N SER A 170 7.12 15.42 -6.45
CA SER A 170 6.49 16.67 -6.87
C SER A 170 5.05 16.77 -6.37
N THR A 171 4.68 17.97 -5.96
CA THR A 171 3.35 18.32 -5.45
C THR A 171 2.64 19.27 -6.41
N VAL A 172 1.37 19.56 -6.18
CA VAL A 172 0.63 20.55 -6.98
C VAL A 172 1.24 21.97 -6.90
N GLN A 173 2.02 22.27 -5.85
CA GLN A 173 2.75 23.53 -5.69
C GLN A 173 3.95 23.64 -6.63
N ASP A 174 4.43 22.53 -7.19
CA ASP A 174 5.53 22.49 -8.15
C ASP A 174 5.06 22.72 -9.60
N ILE A 175 3.78 22.96 -9.80
CA ILE A 175 3.20 23.29 -11.11
C ILE A 175 3.54 24.74 -11.44
N VAL A 176 4.34 24.96 -12.50
CA VAL A 176 4.73 26.29 -12.97
C VAL A 176 3.81 26.80 -14.08
N SER A 177 3.07 25.91 -14.76
CA SER A 177 2.08 26.28 -15.78
C SER A 177 0.90 25.34 -15.75
N ASN A 178 -0.31 25.91 -15.74
CA ASN A 178 -1.60 25.21 -15.78
C ASN A 178 -2.56 25.99 -16.68
N PRO A 179 -2.39 25.90 -18.00
CA PRO A 179 -3.13 26.76 -18.96
C PRO A 179 -4.64 26.57 -18.90
N LYS A 180 -5.10 25.36 -18.61
CA LYS A 180 -6.51 25.04 -18.48
C LYS A 180 -7.06 25.28 -17.05
N GLN A 181 -6.22 25.76 -16.11
CA GLN A 181 -6.60 25.98 -14.71
C GLN A 181 -7.20 24.71 -14.07
N LEU A 182 -6.64 23.53 -14.39
CA LEU A 182 -7.10 22.24 -13.88
C LEU A 182 -7.19 22.26 -12.35
N GLN A 183 -8.29 21.72 -11.83
CA GLN A 183 -8.55 21.61 -10.40
C GLN A 183 -8.22 20.19 -9.93
N PHE A 184 -7.27 20.07 -9.02
CA PHE A 184 -6.83 18.79 -8.50
C PHE A 184 -7.66 18.37 -7.30
N ILE A 185 -8.13 17.12 -7.32
CA ILE A 185 -8.85 16.47 -6.24
C ILE A 185 -8.04 15.24 -5.84
N GLU A 186 -7.52 15.27 -4.61
CA GLU A 186 -6.70 14.19 -4.08
C GLU A 186 -7.57 13.18 -3.33
N VAL A 187 -7.43 11.90 -3.68
CA VAL A 187 -8.12 10.77 -3.03
C VAL A 187 -7.15 9.63 -2.80
N GLU A 188 -7.48 8.69 -1.93
CA GLU A 188 -6.65 7.49 -1.79
C GLU A 188 -6.52 6.76 -3.13
N GLY A 189 -5.30 6.28 -3.44
CA GLY A 189 -4.96 5.71 -4.73
C GLY A 189 -5.92 4.60 -5.19
N PRO A 190 -6.31 3.62 -4.36
CA PRO A 190 -7.33 2.62 -4.70
C PRO A 190 -8.66 3.21 -5.14
N HIS A 191 -9.02 4.39 -4.64
CA HIS A 191 -10.31 5.02 -4.88
C HIS A 191 -10.36 5.89 -6.14
N THR A 192 -9.25 6.15 -6.82
CA THR A 192 -9.23 6.95 -8.06
C THR A 192 -10.17 6.40 -9.12
N ALA A 193 -10.31 5.07 -9.23
CA ALA A 193 -11.20 4.42 -10.17
C ALA A 193 -12.69 4.73 -9.92
N HIS A 194 -13.09 4.94 -8.67
CA HIS A 194 -14.47 5.26 -8.30
C HIS A 194 -14.88 6.66 -8.78
N ALA A 195 -13.93 7.58 -8.92
CA ALA A 195 -14.19 8.93 -9.41
C ALA A 195 -14.39 9.01 -10.94
N PHE A 196 -14.21 7.90 -11.68
CA PHE A 196 -14.28 7.89 -13.15
C PHE A 196 -15.57 8.45 -13.74
N ASN A 197 -16.71 8.25 -13.06
CA ASN A 197 -18.00 8.75 -13.54
C ASN A 197 -18.22 10.25 -13.27
N ASP A 198 -17.59 10.79 -12.23
CA ASP A 198 -17.87 12.13 -11.71
C ASP A 198 -16.81 13.16 -12.07
N ALA A 199 -15.54 12.73 -12.18
CA ALA A 199 -14.42 13.58 -12.57
C ALA A 199 -14.44 13.90 -14.08
N ASP A 200 -13.67 14.91 -14.48
CA ASP A 200 -13.43 15.21 -15.88
C ASP A 200 -12.23 14.42 -16.41
N LEU A 201 -11.24 14.17 -15.56
CA LEU A 201 -10.08 13.32 -15.82
C LEU A 201 -9.68 12.61 -14.54
N ILE A 202 -9.21 11.38 -14.65
CA ILE A 202 -8.59 10.67 -13.53
C ILE A 202 -7.21 10.14 -13.91
N PHE A 203 -6.29 10.15 -12.95
CA PHE A 203 -5.15 9.26 -12.95
C PHE A 203 -5.60 7.89 -12.46
N GLY A 204 -5.37 6.85 -13.26
CA GLY A 204 -5.91 5.53 -12.97
C GLY A 204 -4.90 4.40 -13.14
N PHE A 205 -5.10 3.38 -12.34
CA PHE A 205 -4.38 2.12 -12.41
C PHE A 205 -5.24 1.12 -13.19
N PRO A 206 -4.79 0.56 -14.32
CA PRO A 206 -5.57 -0.33 -15.19
C PRO A 206 -6.30 -1.45 -14.46
N HIS A 207 -5.64 -2.09 -13.50
CA HIS A 207 -6.21 -3.19 -12.74
C HIS A 207 -7.33 -2.75 -11.78
N TYR A 208 -7.25 -1.56 -11.18
CA TYR A 208 -8.34 -1.01 -10.36
C TYR A 208 -9.54 -0.61 -11.23
N LEU A 209 -9.31 -0.03 -12.40
CA LEU A 209 -10.37 0.30 -13.35
C LEU A 209 -11.09 -0.94 -13.87
N LYS A 210 -10.33 -2.01 -14.16
CA LYS A 210 -10.89 -3.31 -14.56
C LYS A 210 -11.73 -3.92 -13.42
N MET A 211 -11.21 -3.93 -12.20
CA MET A 211 -11.91 -4.44 -11.03
C MET A 211 -13.21 -3.65 -10.77
N ALA A 212 -13.16 -2.34 -10.84
CA ALA A 212 -14.33 -1.46 -10.69
C ALA A 212 -15.30 -1.54 -11.87
N LYS A 213 -14.93 -2.18 -12.99
CA LYS A 213 -15.73 -2.31 -14.24
C LYS A 213 -16.21 -0.97 -14.79
N VAL A 214 -15.42 0.09 -14.62
CA VAL A 214 -15.84 1.45 -15.04
C VAL A 214 -15.41 1.79 -16.46
N THR A 215 -14.31 1.23 -16.95
CA THR A 215 -13.83 1.39 -18.32
C THR A 215 -12.87 0.25 -18.69
N ASP A 216 -12.65 0.07 -20.00
CA ASP A 216 -11.56 -0.75 -20.49
C ASP A 216 -10.21 -0.03 -20.20
N PRO A 217 -9.28 -0.67 -19.49
CA PRO A 217 -7.98 -0.10 -19.19
C PRO A 217 -7.16 0.32 -20.41
N HIS A 218 -7.46 -0.23 -21.59
CA HIS A 218 -6.81 0.13 -22.85
C HIS A 218 -7.30 1.47 -23.44
N HIS A 219 -8.40 2.04 -22.93
CA HIS A 219 -8.93 3.32 -23.36
C HIS A 219 -8.29 4.53 -22.66
N ALA A 220 -7.08 4.40 -22.15
CA ALA A 220 -6.34 5.54 -21.63
C ALA A 220 -6.01 6.54 -22.74
N PHE A 221 -6.15 7.83 -22.47
CA PHE A 221 -5.66 8.87 -23.36
C PHE A 221 -4.13 8.95 -23.39
N PHE A 222 -3.53 8.59 -22.28
CA PHE A 222 -2.07 8.59 -22.14
C PHE A 222 -1.67 7.49 -21.14
N LEU A 223 -0.74 6.61 -21.53
CA LEU A 223 -0.22 5.55 -20.70
C LEU A 223 1.29 5.73 -20.50
N THR A 224 1.77 5.38 -19.31
CA THR A 224 3.22 5.17 -19.12
C THR A 224 3.62 3.84 -19.77
N ARG A 225 4.81 3.86 -20.32
CA ARG A 225 5.53 2.64 -20.70
C ARG A 225 6.43 2.20 -19.56
#